data_a256341a070d059f898859ce237238f3
#
_entry.id   a256341a070d059f898859ce237238f3
#
_cell.length_a   1.000
_cell.length_b   1.000
_cell.length_c   1.000
_cell.angle_alpha   90.00
_cell.angle_beta   90.00
_cell.angle_gamma   90.00
#
_symmetry.space_group_name_H-M   'P 1'
#
loop_
_entity.id
_entity.type
_entity.pdbx_description
1 polymer ?
#
loop_
_entity_poly.entity_id
_entity_poly.type
_entity_poly.pdbx_seq_one_letter_code
_entity_poly.pdbx_strand_id
1 'polypeptide(L)'
;MEGVLCGGVQVRSGLVAAFFAGCVALLSASVPPSISGPLTGRTVFPRSNWWNLDISAAPADPGSAAYINFISNRTATNPTATRRLHPDFGPAPYGIPYVVVSGDQPLVRPTWTAYGGESDEGAPGRPPGYPVPEEAKAQAGYIEGNVAGGGTAGDRHLLIIDRDNWLLYETFGTRWNAAQSRWEAQSGAIFNLDSNARRPDTWTSADAAGLAIFPGLVRYDEAFGTAEIGHAFRVTVRSTNGYVWPASHRAGNTSGAVPMGARLRMKASKNISSYRPEVQRIFRAMKRYGLIVADNGSDMYVSGTMDARWNNDVLNPAFHGLVADDFEVVQLGWRGNPPTAPSALRIIR
;
A
#
# COMPACT_ATOMS: atom_id res chain seq x y z
N MET A 1 17.75 76.68 -70.86
CA MET A 1 17.51 77.02 -69.47
C MET A 1 17.35 75.70 -68.71
N GLU A 2 18.33 75.47 -67.84
CA GLU A 2 18.31 74.60 -66.67
C GLU A 2 17.85 73.11 -66.85
N GLY A 3 18.63 72.27 -66.81
CA GLY A 3 19.65 71.56 -66.18
C GLY A 3 19.23 70.88 -64.82
N VAL A 4 18.88 69.62 -64.80
CA VAL A 4 18.80 68.85 -63.54
C VAL A 4 19.48 67.49 -63.71
N LEU A 5 20.57 67.30 -62.92
CA LEU A 5 21.36 66.09 -62.81
C LEU A 5 20.56 64.97 -62.02
N CYS A 6 20.51 63.79 -62.62
CA CYS A 6 20.10 62.60 -61.92
C CYS A 6 21.24 61.94 -61.16
N GLY A 7 21.19 61.96 -59.83
CA GLY A 7 22.08 61.23 -58.97
C GLY A 7 21.59 59.79 -58.82
N GLY A 8 22.43 58.81 -59.20
CA GLY A 8 22.14 57.41 -59.01
C GLY A 8 22.33 56.97 -57.53
N VAL A 9 21.38 56.34 -56.98
CA VAL A 9 21.45 55.65 -55.67
C VAL A 9 21.65 54.16 -55.89
N GLN A 10 22.83 53.70 -55.52
CA GLN A 10 23.10 52.24 -55.44
C GLN A 10 22.42 51.65 -54.23
N VAL A 11 21.49 50.76 -54.48
CA VAL A 11 20.87 49.92 -53.43
C VAL A 11 21.76 48.70 -53.19
N ARG A 12 22.41 48.61 -52.01
CA ARG A 12 23.11 47.43 -51.56
C ARG A 12 22.02 46.43 -51.02
N SER A 13 21.91 45.27 -51.68
CA SER A 13 21.11 44.13 -51.23
C SER A 13 21.77 43.51 -50.01
N GLY A 14 21.25 43.81 -48.81
CA GLY A 14 21.59 43.09 -47.58
C GLY A 14 20.72 41.84 -47.44
N LEU A 15 21.33 40.66 -47.48
CA LEU A 15 20.66 39.38 -47.14
C LEU A 15 20.41 39.35 -45.64
N VAL A 16 19.16 39.48 -45.21
CA VAL A 16 18.74 39.21 -43.82
C VAL A 16 18.47 37.72 -43.70
N ALA A 17 19.43 36.99 -43.14
CA ALA A 17 19.23 35.59 -42.76
C ALA A 17 18.35 35.57 -41.49
N ALA A 18 17.10 35.23 -41.64
CA ALA A 18 16.21 34.94 -40.50
C ALA A 18 16.56 33.56 -39.92
N PHE A 19 17.24 33.55 -38.78
CA PHE A 19 17.39 32.32 -37.97
C PHE A 19 16.05 31.99 -37.32
N PHE A 20 15.31 31.02 -37.88
CA PHE A 20 14.24 30.31 -37.15
C PHE A 20 14.89 29.40 -36.12
N ALA A 21 14.97 29.82 -34.87
CA ALA A 21 15.24 28.96 -33.74
C ALA A 21 13.98 28.06 -33.54
N GLY A 22 14.00 26.92 -34.20
CA GLY A 22 12.98 25.86 -33.94
C GLY A 22 13.14 25.35 -32.52
N CYS A 23 12.28 25.77 -31.60
CA CYS A 23 12.14 25.13 -30.29
C CYS A 23 11.58 23.72 -30.53
N VAL A 24 12.46 22.72 -30.62
CA VAL A 24 12.05 21.31 -30.56
C VAL A 24 11.66 21.07 -29.11
N ALA A 25 10.36 21.16 -28.81
CA ALA A 25 9.82 20.63 -27.58
C ALA A 25 10.02 19.11 -27.61
N LEU A 26 10.99 18.63 -26.84
CA LEU A 26 11.10 17.20 -26.54
C LEU A 26 9.82 16.83 -25.76
N LEU A 27 8.84 16.33 -26.47
CA LEU A 27 7.73 15.61 -25.87
C LEU A 27 8.34 14.36 -25.20
N SER A 28 8.60 14.46 -23.91
CA SER A 28 8.89 13.28 -23.10
C SER A 28 7.66 12.37 -23.23
N ALA A 29 7.82 11.25 -23.94
CA ALA A 29 6.77 10.26 -23.98
C ALA A 29 6.47 9.81 -22.55
N SER A 30 5.23 9.97 -22.09
CA SER A 30 4.81 9.48 -20.79
C SER A 30 5.02 7.97 -20.76
N VAL A 31 5.59 7.47 -19.67
CA VAL A 31 5.76 6.03 -19.51
C VAL A 31 4.40 5.44 -19.18
N PRO A 32 3.91 4.46 -19.97
CA PRO A 32 2.58 3.91 -19.78
C PRO A 32 2.43 3.27 -18.39
N PRO A 33 1.20 3.21 -17.85
CA PRO A 33 0.89 2.53 -16.61
C PRO A 33 1.37 1.08 -16.62
N SER A 34 1.95 0.61 -15.51
CA SER A 34 2.50 -0.74 -15.40
C SER A 34 1.88 -1.47 -14.22
N ILE A 35 1.08 -2.51 -14.49
CA ILE A 35 0.57 -3.42 -13.46
C ILE A 35 1.75 -4.18 -12.87
N SER A 36 1.83 -4.23 -11.53
CA SER A 36 2.95 -4.81 -10.79
C SER A 36 4.32 -4.24 -11.20
N GLY A 37 4.33 -2.97 -11.62
CA GLY A 37 5.54 -2.29 -12.10
C GLY A 37 6.61 -2.14 -11.00
N PRO A 38 7.89 -2.01 -11.39
CA PRO A 38 8.99 -1.89 -10.43
C PRO A 38 8.95 -0.55 -9.67
N LEU A 39 9.33 -0.60 -8.40
CA LEU A 39 9.41 0.57 -7.52
C LEU A 39 10.75 1.31 -7.59
N THR A 40 11.55 1.07 -8.62
CA THR A 40 12.84 1.73 -8.87
C THR A 40 13.82 1.70 -7.69
N GLY A 41 13.72 0.67 -6.82
CA GLY A 41 14.60 0.50 -5.66
C GLY A 41 14.31 1.43 -4.47
N ARG A 42 13.27 2.26 -4.53
CA ARG A 42 12.84 3.11 -3.40
C ARG A 42 12.16 2.29 -2.32
N THR A 43 12.42 2.64 -1.07
CA THR A 43 11.73 2.04 0.08
C THR A 43 10.36 2.68 0.23
N VAL A 44 9.33 1.86 0.35
CA VAL A 44 7.97 2.31 0.64
C VAL A 44 7.92 2.76 2.10
N PHE A 45 7.69 4.03 2.30
CA PHE A 45 7.77 4.74 3.58
C PHE A 45 9.17 4.79 4.21
N PRO A 46 9.45 5.74 5.10
CA PRO A 46 10.68 5.80 5.87
C PRO A 46 10.89 4.54 6.74
N ARG A 47 12.14 4.21 7.05
CA ARG A 47 12.48 3.08 7.93
C ARG A 47 11.84 3.17 9.33
N SER A 48 11.54 4.38 9.79
CA SER A 48 10.84 4.64 11.05
C SER A 48 9.33 4.50 10.96
N ASN A 49 8.80 4.21 9.78
CA ASN A 49 7.37 3.97 9.61
C ASN A 49 6.95 2.67 10.33
N TRP A 50 5.71 2.65 10.80
CA TRP A 50 5.15 1.46 11.46
C TRP A 50 5.19 0.21 10.59
N TRP A 51 5.08 0.31 9.27
CA TRP A 51 5.22 -0.84 8.39
C TRP A 51 6.64 -1.43 8.41
N ASN A 52 7.67 -0.59 8.54
CA ASN A 52 9.08 -0.96 8.48
C ASN A 52 9.73 -1.14 9.86
N LEU A 53 8.95 -0.98 10.94
CA LEU A 53 9.45 -1.02 12.31
C LEU A 53 9.77 -2.45 12.75
N ASP A 54 11.03 -2.70 13.07
CA ASP A 54 11.48 -3.97 13.64
C ASP A 54 10.89 -4.15 15.05
N ILE A 55 10.08 -5.19 15.22
CA ILE A 55 9.41 -5.51 16.49
C ILE A 55 9.98 -6.76 17.16
N SER A 56 11.12 -7.28 16.69
CA SER A 56 11.72 -8.53 17.23
C SER A 56 12.00 -8.46 18.72
N ALA A 57 12.35 -7.26 19.24
CA ALA A 57 12.61 -7.01 20.66
C ALA A 57 11.42 -6.39 21.40
N ALA A 58 10.27 -6.17 20.75
CA ALA A 58 9.11 -5.61 21.41
C ALA A 58 8.54 -6.58 22.46
N PRO A 59 8.07 -6.10 23.63
CA PRO A 59 7.44 -6.98 24.61
C PRO A 59 6.11 -7.52 24.08
N ALA A 60 5.78 -8.74 24.48
CA ALA A 60 4.43 -9.26 24.27
C ALA A 60 3.42 -8.51 25.15
N ASP A 61 2.21 -8.31 24.62
CA ASP A 61 1.11 -7.72 25.39
C ASP A 61 0.70 -8.66 26.53
N PRO A 62 0.43 -8.16 27.74
CA PRO A 62 -0.07 -8.98 28.84
C PRO A 62 -1.37 -9.75 28.49
N GLY A 63 -2.22 -9.18 27.63
CA GLY A 63 -3.44 -9.81 27.12
C GLY A 63 -3.22 -10.73 25.91
N SER A 64 -1.99 -10.91 25.45
CA SER A 64 -1.69 -11.66 24.22
C SER A 64 -2.36 -13.03 24.16
N ALA A 65 -2.32 -13.82 25.24
CA ALA A 65 -2.93 -15.13 25.28
C ALA A 65 -4.47 -15.06 25.12
N ALA A 66 -5.11 -14.07 25.70
CA ALA A 66 -6.55 -13.87 25.57
C ALA A 66 -6.94 -13.51 24.14
N TYR A 67 -6.19 -12.63 23.48
CA TYR A 67 -6.40 -12.26 22.07
C TYR A 67 -6.22 -13.47 21.13
N ILE A 68 -5.16 -14.27 21.33
CA ILE A 68 -4.93 -15.47 20.53
C ILE A 68 -6.06 -16.49 20.75
N ASN A 69 -6.52 -16.67 21.99
CA ASN A 69 -7.68 -17.51 22.30
C ASN A 69 -8.95 -17.03 21.59
N PHE A 70 -9.19 -15.71 21.55
CA PHE A 70 -10.32 -15.14 20.82
C PHE A 70 -10.22 -15.40 19.31
N ILE A 71 -9.07 -15.13 18.68
CA ILE A 71 -8.83 -15.41 17.26
C ILE A 71 -9.05 -16.90 16.99
N SER A 72 -8.50 -17.77 17.83
CA SER A 72 -8.62 -19.24 17.73
C SER A 72 -10.05 -19.75 17.96
N ASN A 73 -10.98 -18.90 18.39
CA ASN A 73 -12.36 -19.25 18.72
C ASN A 73 -12.44 -20.34 19.81
N ARG A 74 -11.58 -20.24 20.83
CA ARG A 74 -11.60 -21.18 21.96
C ARG A 74 -12.79 -20.96 22.85
N THR A 75 -13.40 -22.06 23.25
CA THR A 75 -14.53 -22.09 24.17
C THR A 75 -14.29 -23.16 25.23
N ALA A 76 -15.11 -23.18 26.28
CA ALA A 76 -15.06 -24.24 27.28
C ALA A 76 -15.29 -25.65 26.68
N THR A 77 -16.08 -25.73 25.60
CA THR A 77 -16.38 -26.98 24.89
C THR A 77 -15.38 -27.31 23.78
N ASN A 78 -14.55 -26.35 23.34
CA ASN A 78 -13.49 -26.55 22.37
C ASN A 78 -12.22 -25.75 22.75
N PRO A 79 -11.51 -26.17 23.81
CA PRO A 79 -10.36 -25.43 24.35
C PRO A 79 -9.10 -25.50 23.47
N THR A 80 -9.06 -26.43 22.52
CA THR A 80 -7.93 -26.63 21.59
C THR A 80 -8.17 -26.05 20.21
N ALA A 81 -9.28 -25.36 20.00
CA ALA A 81 -9.55 -24.71 18.73
C ALA A 81 -8.42 -23.76 18.35
N THR A 82 -8.08 -23.71 17.06
CA THR A 82 -7.13 -22.75 16.51
C THR A 82 -7.54 -22.33 15.12
N ARG A 83 -6.93 -21.26 14.59
CA ARG A 83 -7.11 -20.78 13.22
C ARG A 83 -5.80 -20.92 12.47
N ARG A 84 -5.89 -21.39 11.24
CA ARG A 84 -4.75 -21.48 10.33
C ARG A 84 -4.50 -20.13 9.70
N LEU A 85 -3.26 -19.88 9.33
CA LEU A 85 -2.90 -18.77 8.48
C LEU A 85 -3.26 -19.10 7.03
N HIS A 86 -3.74 -18.10 6.29
CA HIS A 86 -4.11 -18.25 4.89
C HIS A 86 -3.38 -17.19 4.05
N PRO A 87 -2.82 -17.54 2.88
CA PRO A 87 -2.37 -16.55 1.92
C PRO A 87 -3.60 -16.01 1.17
N ASP A 88 -3.81 -14.70 1.20
CA ASP A 88 -4.82 -14.02 0.41
C ASP A 88 -4.13 -13.33 -0.77
N PHE A 89 -3.43 -14.13 -1.56
CA PHE A 89 -2.71 -13.70 -2.77
C PHE A 89 -2.37 -14.90 -3.64
N GLY A 90 -2.17 -14.65 -4.93
CA GLY A 90 -1.93 -15.69 -5.89
C GLY A 90 -2.08 -15.21 -7.33
N PRO A 91 -2.19 -16.14 -8.29
CA PRO A 91 -2.70 -15.84 -9.62
C PRO A 91 -4.12 -15.26 -9.53
N ALA A 92 -4.50 -14.46 -10.53
CA ALA A 92 -5.86 -13.91 -10.58
C ALA A 92 -6.95 -15.00 -10.34
N PRO A 93 -8.01 -14.70 -9.59
CA PRO A 93 -8.39 -13.39 -9.03
C PRO A 93 -7.87 -13.12 -7.61
N TYR A 94 -6.93 -13.90 -7.09
CA TYR A 94 -6.46 -13.83 -5.71
C TYR A 94 -5.42 -12.72 -5.50
N GLY A 95 -5.58 -11.96 -4.42
CA GLY A 95 -4.70 -10.86 -4.04
C GLY A 95 -5.11 -9.51 -4.65
N ILE A 96 -4.41 -8.48 -4.23
CA ILE A 96 -4.71 -7.10 -4.61
C ILE A 96 -3.68 -6.62 -5.63
N PRO A 97 -4.08 -6.26 -6.86
CA PRO A 97 -3.17 -5.70 -7.85
C PRO A 97 -2.77 -4.28 -7.47
N TYR A 98 -1.63 -3.82 -7.98
CA TYR A 98 -1.25 -2.43 -7.96
C TYR A 98 -0.72 -1.99 -9.32
N VAL A 99 -0.82 -0.71 -9.60
CA VAL A 99 -0.32 -0.11 -10.83
C VAL A 99 0.66 1.01 -10.50
N VAL A 100 1.74 1.10 -11.28
CA VAL A 100 2.71 2.20 -11.20
C VAL A 100 2.46 3.12 -12.38
N VAL A 101 2.31 4.42 -12.10
CA VAL A 101 2.09 5.47 -13.08
C VAL A 101 3.21 6.52 -13.02
N SER A 102 3.32 7.32 -14.08
CA SER A 102 4.17 8.53 -14.10
C SER A 102 3.45 9.71 -13.45
N GLY A 103 4.21 10.72 -13.02
CA GLY A 103 3.68 11.90 -12.33
C GLY A 103 2.84 12.83 -13.22
N ASP A 104 2.80 12.60 -14.51
CA ASP A 104 1.97 13.30 -15.50
C ASP A 104 0.66 12.53 -15.84
N GLN A 105 0.39 11.38 -15.18
CA GLN A 105 -0.86 10.65 -15.35
C GLN A 105 -2.07 11.56 -15.01
N PRO A 106 -3.03 11.71 -15.94
CA PRO A 106 -4.21 12.54 -15.69
C PRO A 106 -4.98 12.14 -14.44
N LEU A 107 -5.38 13.14 -13.65
CA LEU A 107 -6.16 12.93 -12.44
C LEU A 107 -7.66 12.91 -12.73
N VAL A 108 -8.37 11.96 -12.14
CA VAL A 108 -9.84 11.92 -12.15
C VAL A 108 -10.37 12.04 -10.72
N ARG A 109 -11.56 12.62 -10.55
CA ARG A 109 -12.26 12.68 -9.27
C ARG A 109 -13.27 11.56 -9.19
N PRO A 110 -13.11 10.57 -8.31
CA PRO A 110 -14.16 9.59 -8.06
C PRO A 110 -15.38 10.25 -7.40
N THR A 111 -16.57 9.74 -7.69
CA THR A 111 -17.74 10.05 -6.88
C THR A 111 -17.76 9.13 -5.68
N TRP A 112 -17.72 9.72 -4.48
CA TRP A 112 -17.76 8.96 -3.24
C TRP A 112 -19.18 8.48 -2.95
N THR A 113 -19.34 7.18 -2.70
CA THR A 113 -20.65 6.55 -2.48
C THR A 113 -20.91 6.19 -1.01
N ALA A 114 -19.90 6.28 -0.14
CA ALA A 114 -20.04 6.00 1.29
C ALA A 114 -19.23 6.98 2.17
N TYR A 115 -17.91 6.85 2.25
CA TYR A 115 -17.05 7.55 3.23
C TYR A 115 -16.43 8.84 2.65
N GLY A 116 -17.17 9.63 1.88
CA GLY A 116 -16.65 10.83 1.23
C GLY A 116 -16.08 11.87 2.19
N GLY A 117 -16.67 12.01 3.39
CA GLY A 117 -16.15 12.92 4.43
C GLY A 117 -14.82 12.49 5.07
N GLU A 118 -14.40 11.24 4.86
CA GLU A 118 -13.16 10.68 5.34
C GLU A 118 -12.18 10.36 4.19
N SER A 119 -12.54 10.73 2.95
CA SER A 119 -11.73 10.48 1.76
C SER A 119 -10.88 11.69 1.40
N ASP A 120 -9.65 11.45 0.95
CA ASP A 120 -8.76 12.53 0.50
C ASP A 120 -9.18 13.00 -0.89
N GLU A 121 -9.72 14.22 -0.96
CA GLU A 121 -10.05 14.87 -2.21
C GLU A 121 -9.84 16.38 -2.09
N GLY A 122 -8.88 16.92 -2.84
CA GLY A 122 -8.70 18.36 -2.96
C GLY A 122 -8.43 19.11 -1.64
N ALA A 123 -8.13 18.41 -0.55
CA ALA A 123 -7.73 19.03 0.71
C ALA A 123 -6.43 19.84 0.50
N PRO A 124 -6.18 20.90 1.26
CA PRO A 124 -4.94 21.66 1.15
C PRO A 124 -3.71 20.77 1.20
N GLY A 125 -2.83 20.87 0.19
CA GLY A 125 -1.62 20.06 0.06
C GLY A 125 -1.86 18.63 -0.45
N ARG A 126 -3.06 18.28 -0.89
CA ARG A 126 -3.36 17.00 -1.55
C ARG A 126 -3.66 17.21 -3.03
N PRO A 127 -3.34 16.25 -3.90
CA PRO A 127 -3.76 16.27 -5.29
C PRO A 127 -5.28 16.36 -5.43
N PRO A 128 -5.81 17.01 -6.49
CA PRO A 128 -7.24 17.22 -6.66
C PRO A 128 -8.00 15.99 -7.17
N GLY A 129 -7.37 14.83 -7.24
CA GLY A 129 -7.94 13.58 -7.74
C GLY A 129 -6.97 12.43 -7.69
N TYR A 130 -7.30 11.36 -8.38
CA TYR A 130 -6.59 10.09 -8.41
C TYR A 130 -6.10 9.79 -9.84
N PRO A 131 -4.85 9.36 -10.04
CA PRO A 131 -4.27 9.12 -11.37
C PRO A 131 -4.71 7.76 -11.93
N VAL A 132 -6.02 7.56 -12.09
CA VAL A 132 -6.57 6.29 -12.57
C VAL A 132 -6.28 6.11 -14.05
N PRO A 133 -5.59 5.03 -14.47
CA PRO A 133 -5.34 4.76 -15.87
C PRO A 133 -6.63 4.56 -16.66
N GLU A 134 -6.67 5.10 -17.88
CA GLU A 134 -7.83 4.95 -18.77
C GLU A 134 -8.11 3.48 -19.10
N GLU A 135 -7.04 2.68 -19.21
CA GLU A 135 -7.08 1.25 -19.48
C GLU A 135 -7.88 0.46 -18.42
N ALA A 136 -7.89 0.94 -17.18
CA ALA A 136 -8.60 0.28 -16.08
C ALA A 136 -10.12 0.16 -16.32
N LYS A 137 -10.69 0.96 -17.22
CA LYS A 137 -12.11 0.87 -17.60
C LYS A 137 -12.43 -0.41 -18.37
N ALA A 138 -11.50 -0.85 -19.24
CA ALA A 138 -11.73 -1.89 -20.21
C ALA A 138 -10.81 -3.12 -20.06
N GLN A 139 -9.79 -3.03 -19.20
CA GLN A 139 -8.82 -4.09 -18.97
C GLN A 139 -8.89 -4.60 -17.53
N ALA A 140 -8.79 -5.91 -17.36
CA ALA A 140 -8.62 -6.56 -16.07
C ALA A 140 -7.20 -6.34 -15.51
N GLY A 141 -6.97 -6.67 -14.23
CA GLY A 141 -5.66 -6.58 -13.59
C GLY A 141 -5.36 -5.26 -12.87
N TYR A 142 -6.18 -4.23 -13.04
CA TYR A 142 -6.00 -2.94 -12.36
C TYR A 142 -6.70 -2.90 -11.00
N ILE A 143 -7.84 -3.55 -10.89
CA ILE A 143 -8.71 -3.52 -9.72
C ILE A 143 -8.82 -4.93 -9.14
N GLU A 144 -8.84 -5.05 -7.83
CA GLU A 144 -9.02 -6.32 -7.13
C GLU A 144 -10.27 -7.06 -7.62
N GLY A 145 -10.19 -8.40 -7.64
CA GLY A 145 -11.19 -9.26 -8.27
C GLY A 145 -10.98 -9.45 -9.77
N ASN A 146 -9.99 -8.76 -10.38
CA ASN A 146 -9.58 -8.95 -11.78
C ASN A 146 -10.68 -8.69 -12.82
N VAL A 147 -11.59 -7.75 -12.54
CA VAL A 147 -12.68 -7.37 -13.44
C VAL A 147 -12.40 -5.99 -14.03
N ALA A 148 -12.51 -5.83 -15.36
CA ALA A 148 -12.41 -4.55 -16.03
C ALA A 148 -13.44 -3.56 -15.45
N GLY A 149 -13.00 -2.34 -15.15
CA GLY A 149 -13.84 -1.33 -14.50
C GLY A 149 -14.29 -1.69 -13.07
N GLY A 150 -13.78 -2.76 -12.44
CA GLY A 150 -14.04 -3.16 -11.07
C GLY A 150 -15.30 -4.01 -10.85
N GLY A 151 -16.25 -4.01 -11.77
CA GLY A 151 -17.50 -4.79 -11.60
C GLY A 151 -18.35 -4.34 -10.41
N THR A 152 -19.07 -5.30 -9.78
CA THR A 152 -20.04 -5.02 -8.70
C THR A 152 -19.84 -5.85 -7.44
N ALA A 153 -18.90 -6.81 -7.43
CA ALA A 153 -18.69 -7.75 -6.35
C ALA A 153 -17.29 -7.60 -5.73
N GLY A 154 -17.15 -7.96 -4.46
CA GLY A 154 -15.89 -7.88 -3.70
C GLY A 154 -15.51 -6.46 -3.29
N ASP A 155 -14.33 -6.32 -2.71
CA ASP A 155 -13.84 -5.07 -2.15
C ASP A 155 -13.36 -4.08 -3.20
N ARG A 156 -12.87 -4.59 -4.34
CA ARG A 156 -12.51 -3.79 -5.52
C ARG A 156 -11.52 -2.66 -5.19
N HIS A 157 -10.46 -3.00 -4.47
CA HIS A 157 -9.39 -2.06 -4.23
C HIS A 157 -8.65 -1.70 -5.52
N LEU A 158 -8.36 -0.41 -5.68
CA LEU A 158 -7.46 0.09 -6.72
C LEU A 158 -6.31 0.80 -6.04
N LEU A 159 -5.10 0.26 -6.22
CA LEU A 159 -3.86 0.77 -5.63
C LEU A 159 -2.98 1.35 -6.73
N ILE A 160 -2.64 2.64 -6.64
CA ILE A 160 -1.86 3.35 -7.65
C ILE A 160 -0.64 4.00 -6.99
N ILE A 161 0.54 3.76 -7.54
CA ILE A 161 1.78 4.39 -7.12
C ILE A 161 2.22 5.38 -8.20
N ASP A 162 2.19 6.66 -7.87
CA ASP A 162 2.85 7.70 -8.64
C ASP A 162 4.35 7.66 -8.28
N ARG A 163 5.15 7.12 -9.21
CA ARG A 163 6.58 6.89 -8.96
C ARG A 163 7.40 8.17 -8.93
N ASP A 164 6.95 9.24 -9.61
CA ASP A 164 7.71 10.48 -9.75
C ASP A 164 7.46 11.41 -8.56
N ASN A 165 6.21 11.53 -8.11
CA ASN A 165 5.82 12.30 -6.92
C ASN A 165 5.89 11.49 -5.62
N TRP A 166 6.12 10.18 -5.69
CA TRP A 166 6.19 9.22 -4.60
C TRP A 166 4.95 9.25 -3.70
N LEU A 167 3.80 9.21 -4.36
CA LEU A 167 2.48 9.16 -3.73
C LEU A 167 1.82 7.81 -3.97
N LEU A 168 1.12 7.32 -2.97
CA LEU A 168 0.26 6.14 -3.06
C LEU A 168 -1.19 6.59 -2.97
N TYR A 169 -1.97 6.18 -3.93
CA TYR A 169 -3.40 6.40 -3.99
C TYR A 169 -4.12 5.08 -3.87
N GLU A 170 -5.06 5.00 -2.96
CA GLU A 170 -5.84 3.78 -2.71
C GLU A 170 -7.31 4.11 -2.65
N THR A 171 -8.14 3.28 -3.29
CA THR A 171 -9.60 3.40 -3.23
C THR A 171 -10.25 2.06 -2.93
N PHE A 172 -11.37 2.09 -2.21
CA PHE A 172 -12.21 0.95 -1.87
C PHE A 172 -13.55 1.03 -2.58
N GLY A 173 -14.10 -0.10 -3.00
CA GLY A 173 -15.40 -0.16 -3.69
C GLY A 173 -15.37 0.46 -5.09
N THR A 174 -14.22 0.43 -5.74
CA THR A 174 -13.95 1.13 -7.01
C THR A 174 -14.72 0.50 -8.17
N ARG A 175 -15.40 1.34 -8.96
CA ARG A 175 -16.01 0.90 -10.21
C ARG A 175 -16.11 2.00 -11.25
N TRP A 176 -16.07 1.63 -12.52
CA TRP A 176 -16.42 2.48 -13.63
C TRP A 176 -17.94 2.40 -13.87
N ASN A 177 -18.64 3.52 -13.73
CA ASN A 177 -20.04 3.64 -14.08
C ASN A 177 -20.18 4.14 -15.52
N ALA A 178 -20.31 3.20 -16.47
CA ALA A 178 -20.37 3.53 -17.89
C ALA A 178 -21.60 4.39 -18.26
N ALA A 179 -22.74 4.20 -17.58
CA ALA A 179 -23.96 4.97 -17.84
C ALA A 179 -23.82 6.46 -17.48
N GLN A 180 -22.94 6.76 -16.51
CA GLN A 180 -22.69 8.12 -16.05
C GLN A 180 -21.29 8.63 -16.43
N SER A 181 -20.53 7.82 -17.16
CA SER A 181 -19.17 8.13 -17.61
C SER A 181 -18.26 8.65 -16.49
N ARG A 182 -18.30 7.99 -15.32
CA ARG A 182 -17.51 8.39 -14.14
C ARG A 182 -17.00 7.22 -13.33
N TRP A 183 -15.91 7.45 -12.63
CA TRP A 183 -15.43 6.57 -11.57
C TRP A 183 -16.25 6.78 -10.29
N GLU A 184 -16.58 5.71 -9.60
CA GLU A 184 -17.20 5.69 -8.29
C GLU A 184 -16.32 4.87 -7.33
N ALA A 185 -16.24 5.29 -6.07
CA ALA A 185 -15.59 4.55 -5.00
C ALA A 185 -16.31 4.81 -3.67
N GLN A 186 -16.16 3.90 -2.72
CA GLN A 186 -16.75 4.09 -1.39
C GLN A 186 -15.87 4.98 -0.52
N SER A 187 -14.56 4.78 -0.54
CA SER A 187 -13.56 5.61 0.13
C SER A 187 -12.28 5.70 -0.68
N GLY A 188 -11.43 6.66 -0.31
CA GLY A 188 -10.10 6.80 -0.89
C GLY A 188 -9.12 7.53 0.02
N ALA A 189 -7.85 7.19 -0.11
CA ALA A 189 -6.77 7.81 0.65
C ALA A 189 -5.55 8.05 -0.21
N ILE A 190 -4.81 9.11 0.12
CA ILE A 190 -3.57 9.51 -0.55
C ILE A 190 -2.47 9.56 0.51
N PHE A 191 -1.42 8.77 0.32
CA PHE A 191 -0.29 8.70 1.24
C PHE A 191 0.98 9.23 0.57
N ASN A 192 1.67 10.13 1.25
CA ASN A 192 3.03 10.52 0.87
C ASN A 192 3.99 9.44 1.39
N LEU A 193 4.64 8.74 0.47
CA LEU A 193 5.51 7.60 0.77
C LEU A 193 6.87 7.99 1.38
N ASP A 194 7.19 9.28 1.44
CA ASP A 194 8.36 9.81 2.17
C ASP A 194 7.98 10.30 3.59
N SER A 195 6.75 10.08 4.06
CA SER A 195 6.23 10.63 5.31
C SER A 195 5.71 9.54 6.25
N ASN A 196 5.79 9.80 7.57
CA ASN A 196 5.13 9.02 8.60
C ASN A 196 3.78 9.62 9.02
N ALA A 197 3.20 10.49 8.20
CA ALA A 197 1.90 11.07 8.49
C ALA A 197 0.83 9.97 8.53
N ARG A 198 0.10 9.91 9.64
CA ARG A 198 -1.05 9.05 9.83
C ARG A 198 -2.32 9.78 9.39
N ARG A 199 -3.32 9.05 8.99
CA ARG A 199 -4.65 9.65 8.77
C ARG A 199 -5.19 10.27 10.08
N PRO A 200 -6.08 11.27 10.00
CA PRO A 200 -6.75 11.79 11.18
C PRO A 200 -7.41 10.67 11.98
N ASP A 201 -7.43 10.80 13.31
CA ASP A 201 -8.15 9.86 14.16
C ASP A 201 -9.64 9.82 13.77
N THR A 202 -10.21 8.64 13.80
CA THR A 202 -11.56 8.28 13.33
C THR A 202 -11.75 8.19 11.80
N TRP A 203 -10.75 8.55 11.00
CA TRP A 203 -10.83 8.43 9.55
C TRP A 203 -10.40 7.04 9.07
N THR A 204 -11.23 6.43 8.23
CA THR A 204 -10.86 5.25 7.44
C THR A 204 -9.90 5.62 6.30
N SER A 205 -9.42 4.63 5.58
CA SER A 205 -8.73 4.77 4.29
C SER A 205 -9.47 3.92 3.25
N ALA A 206 -8.75 3.34 2.29
CA ALA A 206 -9.23 2.19 1.54
C ALA A 206 -9.24 0.91 2.40
N ASP A 207 -8.55 0.92 3.55
CA ASP A 207 -8.50 -0.17 4.53
C ASP A 207 -9.25 0.23 5.81
N ALA A 208 -9.92 -0.72 6.43
CA ALA A 208 -10.78 -0.48 7.59
C ALA A 208 -10.04 0.12 8.81
N ALA A 209 -8.76 -0.18 8.96
CA ALA A 209 -7.92 0.38 10.02
C ALA A 209 -7.46 1.83 9.77
N GLY A 210 -7.76 2.42 8.62
CA GLY A 210 -7.23 3.72 8.20
C GLY A 210 -5.75 3.67 7.81
N LEU A 211 -5.22 2.49 7.53
CA LEU A 211 -3.84 2.27 7.09
C LEU A 211 -3.74 2.25 5.56
N ALA A 212 -2.53 2.37 5.03
CA ALA A 212 -2.25 2.06 3.64
C ALA A 212 -2.21 0.54 3.43
N ILE A 213 -2.79 0.05 2.34
CA ILE A 213 -2.84 -1.38 2.00
C ILE A 213 -1.51 -1.84 1.38
N PHE A 214 -1.04 -1.13 0.35
CA PHE A 214 0.10 -1.53 -0.47
C PHE A 214 1.37 -1.89 0.32
N PRO A 215 1.80 -1.13 1.33
CA PRO A 215 3.01 -1.44 2.10
C PRO A 215 2.89 -2.73 2.91
N GLY A 216 1.67 -3.17 3.19
CA GLY A 216 1.38 -4.40 3.94
C GLY A 216 1.18 -5.65 3.07
N LEU A 217 1.31 -5.55 1.75
CA LEU A 217 1.15 -6.69 0.85
C LEU A 217 2.42 -7.53 0.77
N VAL A 218 2.27 -8.85 0.77
CA VAL A 218 3.34 -9.77 0.36
C VAL A 218 3.54 -9.61 -1.15
N ARG A 219 4.75 -9.22 -1.59
CA ARG A 219 5.06 -9.00 -3.01
C ARG A 219 5.95 -10.10 -3.58
N TYR A 220 5.66 -10.52 -4.80
CA TYR A 220 6.38 -11.62 -5.44
C TYR A 220 7.88 -11.34 -5.55
N ASP A 221 8.25 -10.17 -6.06
CA ASP A 221 9.66 -9.84 -6.30
C ASP A 221 10.50 -9.73 -5.01
N GLU A 222 9.87 -9.45 -3.87
CA GLU A 222 10.53 -9.49 -2.57
C GLU A 222 10.69 -10.93 -2.06
N ALA A 223 9.64 -11.75 -2.19
CA ALA A 223 9.68 -13.14 -1.77
C ALA A 223 10.73 -13.94 -2.55
N PHE A 224 10.86 -13.71 -3.85
CA PHE A 224 11.82 -14.37 -4.73
C PHE A 224 13.10 -13.55 -4.99
N GLY A 225 13.23 -12.38 -4.36
CA GLY A 225 14.42 -11.54 -4.43
C GLY A 225 15.62 -12.11 -3.67
N THR A 226 16.70 -11.36 -3.64
CA THR A 226 17.92 -11.71 -2.90
C THR A 226 17.98 -11.08 -1.50
N ALA A 227 17.30 -9.96 -1.30
CA ALA A 227 17.22 -9.26 -0.02
C ALA A 227 16.13 -9.84 0.89
N GLU A 228 16.27 -9.64 2.20
CA GLU A 228 15.20 -9.93 3.16
C GLU A 228 14.06 -8.91 2.99
N ILE A 229 12.82 -9.36 3.21
CA ILE A 229 11.66 -8.48 3.23
C ILE A 229 11.74 -7.57 4.46
N GLY A 230 11.62 -6.27 4.25
CA GLY A 230 11.89 -5.23 5.24
C GLY A 230 10.66 -4.59 5.88
N HIS A 231 9.48 -5.23 5.85
CA HIS A 231 8.23 -4.66 6.34
C HIS A 231 7.28 -5.71 6.93
N ALA A 232 6.29 -5.23 7.68
CA ALA A 232 5.16 -6.01 8.19
C ALA A 232 4.15 -6.31 7.08
N PHE A 233 3.28 -7.30 7.30
CA PHE A 233 2.18 -7.59 6.39
C PHE A 233 0.83 -7.22 7.01
N ARG A 234 -0.16 -7.00 6.15
CA ARG A 234 -1.56 -6.83 6.49
C ARG A 234 -2.17 -8.19 6.81
N VAL A 235 -3.02 -8.25 7.85
CA VAL A 235 -3.79 -9.46 8.19
C VAL A 235 -5.23 -9.08 8.56
N THR A 236 -6.18 -9.94 8.17
CA THR A 236 -7.58 -9.83 8.59
C THR A 236 -7.87 -10.76 9.76
N VAL A 237 -8.84 -10.36 10.59
CA VAL A 237 -9.44 -11.17 11.65
C VAL A 237 -10.96 -11.00 11.61
N ARG A 238 -11.73 -12.01 12.07
CA ARG A 238 -13.20 -11.98 11.98
C ARG A 238 -13.87 -10.84 12.75
N SER A 239 -13.22 -10.34 13.80
CA SER A 239 -13.77 -9.28 14.64
C SER A 239 -12.66 -8.50 15.33
N THR A 240 -12.91 -7.21 15.55
CA THR A 240 -12.01 -6.30 16.26
C THR A 240 -12.76 -5.54 17.36
N ASN A 241 -11.99 -4.90 18.25
CA ASN A 241 -12.52 -4.06 19.33
C ASN A 241 -11.75 -2.74 19.40
N GLY A 242 -12.32 -1.70 18.77
CA GLY A 242 -11.66 -0.40 18.71
C GLY A 242 -10.39 -0.39 17.84
N TYR A 243 -9.49 0.55 18.12
CA TYR A 243 -8.19 0.65 17.43
C TYR A 243 -7.09 1.14 18.35
N VAL A 244 -5.87 0.83 17.99
CA VAL A 244 -4.64 1.33 18.61
C VAL A 244 -3.68 1.79 17.52
N TRP A 245 -2.73 2.65 17.91
CA TRP A 245 -1.65 3.02 16.98
C TRP A 245 -1.00 1.75 16.36
N PRO A 246 -0.76 1.72 15.04
CA PRO A 246 -0.80 2.83 14.08
C PRO A 246 -2.17 3.11 13.44
N ALA A 247 -3.19 2.28 13.65
CA ALA A 247 -4.50 2.49 13.07
C ALA A 247 -5.11 3.85 13.51
N SER A 248 -5.94 4.42 12.65
CA SER A 248 -6.70 5.64 12.90
C SER A 248 -8.21 5.40 13.00
N HIS A 249 -8.68 4.22 12.61
CA HIS A 249 -10.10 3.93 12.52
C HIS A 249 -10.42 2.54 13.11
N ARG A 250 -11.66 2.36 13.54
CA ARG A 250 -12.22 1.10 14.05
C ARG A 250 -13.29 0.56 13.10
N ALA A 251 -13.34 -0.75 12.93
CA ALA A 251 -14.42 -1.41 12.21
C ALA A 251 -15.24 -2.38 13.09
N GLY A 252 -14.97 -2.43 14.41
CA GLY A 252 -15.70 -3.31 15.32
C GLY A 252 -15.64 -2.90 16.78
N ASN A 253 -16.55 -3.48 17.60
CA ASN A 253 -16.66 -3.25 19.04
C ASN A 253 -16.85 -4.59 19.79
N THR A 254 -16.29 -5.68 19.28
CA THR A 254 -16.51 -7.03 19.86
C THR A 254 -15.61 -7.19 21.10
N SER A 255 -16.23 -7.30 22.25
CA SER A 255 -15.50 -7.50 23.52
C SER A 255 -14.56 -8.72 23.46
N GLY A 256 -13.34 -8.55 23.94
CA GLY A 256 -12.31 -9.58 23.93
C GLY A 256 -11.55 -9.73 22.60
N ALA A 257 -12.03 -9.11 21.52
CA ALA A 257 -11.32 -9.12 20.25
C ALA A 257 -10.10 -8.16 20.28
N VAL A 258 -9.11 -8.48 19.47
CA VAL A 258 -7.93 -7.62 19.26
C VAL A 258 -8.34 -6.30 18.58
N PRO A 259 -7.72 -5.14 18.89
CA PRO A 259 -8.04 -3.89 18.21
C PRO A 259 -7.40 -3.81 16.82
N MET A 260 -7.97 -2.97 15.93
CA MET A 260 -7.30 -2.55 14.70
C MET A 260 -5.94 -1.94 15.01
N GLY A 261 -4.92 -2.17 14.17
CA GLY A 261 -3.56 -1.71 14.40
C GLY A 261 -2.73 -2.57 15.34
N ALA A 262 -3.32 -3.55 16.03
CA ALA A 262 -2.55 -4.52 16.82
C ALA A 262 -1.60 -5.31 15.92
N ARG A 263 -0.47 -5.75 16.50
CA ARG A 263 0.55 -6.52 15.78
C ARG A 263 0.62 -7.94 16.31
N LEU A 264 0.51 -8.90 15.40
CA LEU A 264 0.80 -10.30 15.65
C LEU A 264 2.25 -10.56 15.21
N ARG A 265 3.10 -11.01 16.12
CA ARG A 265 4.48 -11.42 15.80
C ARG A 265 4.57 -12.94 15.82
N MET A 266 5.13 -13.54 14.76
CA MET A 266 5.42 -14.97 14.80
C MET A 266 6.49 -15.22 15.87
N LYS A 267 6.25 -16.19 16.75
CA LYS A 267 7.15 -16.56 17.84
C LYS A 267 8.52 -16.96 17.31
N ALA A 268 9.57 -16.50 17.95
CA ALA A 268 10.94 -16.82 17.59
C ALA A 268 11.20 -18.35 17.58
N SER A 269 10.54 -19.09 18.48
CA SER A 269 10.65 -20.55 18.63
C SER A 269 10.03 -21.34 17.47
N LYS A 270 9.14 -20.74 16.65
CA LYS A 270 8.55 -21.45 15.51
C LYS A 270 9.65 -21.82 14.50
N ASN A 271 9.85 -23.12 14.31
CA ASN A 271 10.79 -23.60 13.28
C ASN A 271 10.18 -23.42 11.88
N ILE A 272 10.94 -22.78 11.01
CA ILE A 272 10.54 -22.50 9.61
C ILE A 272 11.53 -23.10 8.60
N SER A 273 12.52 -23.89 9.04
CA SER A 273 13.60 -24.39 8.19
C SER A 273 13.16 -25.39 7.12
N SER A 274 12.03 -26.04 7.31
CA SER A 274 11.48 -27.02 6.35
C SER A 274 10.74 -26.41 5.16
N TYR A 275 10.44 -25.10 5.21
CA TYR A 275 9.76 -24.42 4.12
C TYR A 275 10.73 -24.04 2.99
N ARG A 276 10.19 -23.77 1.80
CA ARG A 276 10.97 -23.30 0.65
C ARG A 276 11.59 -21.92 0.93
N PRO A 277 12.72 -21.56 0.31
CA PRO A 277 13.44 -20.30 0.60
C PRO A 277 12.59 -19.04 0.52
N GLU A 278 11.72 -18.91 -0.49
CA GLU A 278 10.80 -17.78 -0.67
C GLU A 278 9.78 -17.69 0.47
N VAL A 279 9.24 -18.83 0.92
CA VAL A 279 8.32 -18.91 2.06
C VAL A 279 9.03 -18.59 3.37
N GLN A 280 10.25 -19.11 3.56
CA GLN A 280 11.06 -18.77 4.73
C GLN A 280 11.31 -17.27 4.83
N ARG A 281 11.52 -16.59 3.69
CA ARG A 281 11.73 -15.13 3.67
C ARG A 281 10.50 -14.39 4.14
N ILE A 282 9.31 -14.78 3.68
CA ILE A 282 8.03 -14.24 4.16
C ILE A 282 7.90 -14.48 5.69
N PHE A 283 8.16 -15.69 6.16
CA PHE A 283 7.99 -16.03 7.57
C PHE A 283 9.05 -15.36 8.47
N ARG A 284 10.27 -15.11 7.97
CA ARG A 284 11.25 -14.28 8.68
C ARG A 284 10.77 -12.85 8.86
N ALA A 285 10.11 -12.28 7.84
CA ALA A 285 9.50 -10.96 7.98
C ALA A 285 8.37 -10.96 9.03
N MET A 286 7.55 -12.00 9.11
CA MET A 286 6.54 -12.13 10.18
C MET A 286 7.16 -12.22 11.58
N LYS A 287 8.35 -12.80 11.72
CA LYS A 287 9.09 -12.79 13.00
C LYS A 287 9.65 -11.42 13.35
N ARG A 288 10.10 -10.67 12.37
CA ARG A 288 10.82 -9.42 12.56
C ARG A 288 9.92 -8.20 12.57
N TYR A 289 8.95 -8.15 11.67
CA TYR A 289 8.04 -7.00 11.46
C TYR A 289 6.60 -7.31 11.84
N GLY A 290 6.22 -8.60 11.83
CA GLY A 290 4.89 -9.07 12.22
C GLY A 290 3.81 -8.87 11.18
N LEU A 291 2.57 -9.06 11.65
CA LEU A 291 1.33 -8.84 10.93
C LEU A 291 0.57 -7.71 11.61
N ILE A 292 0.07 -6.74 10.85
CA ILE A 292 -0.79 -5.65 11.40
C ILE A 292 -2.24 -6.00 11.11
N VAL A 293 -3.08 -6.02 12.14
CA VAL A 293 -4.54 -6.20 12.01
C VAL A 293 -5.10 -4.93 11.37
N ALA A 294 -5.55 -5.05 10.12
CA ALA A 294 -5.92 -3.92 9.28
C ALA A 294 -7.37 -3.94 8.83
N ASP A 295 -8.03 -5.12 8.89
CA ASP A 295 -9.41 -5.25 8.48
C ASP A 295 -10.14 -6.39 9.22
N ASN A 296 -11.48 -6.35 9.18
CA ASN A 296 -12.34 -7.46 9.54
C ASN A 296 -12.65 -8.31 8.31
N GLY A 297 -12.61 -9.63 8.49
CA GLY A 297 -12.88 -10.60 7.43
C GLY A 297 -12.79 -12.01 7.99
N SER A 298 -12.29 -12.96 7.24
CA SER A 298 -11.97 -14.27 7.78
C SER A 298 -10.68 -14.22 8.61
N ASP A 299 -10.57 -15.08 9.62
CA ASP A 299 -9.41 -15.09 10.52
C ASP A 299 -8.13 -15.49 9.80
N MET A 300 -7.07 -14.73 10.07
CA MET A 300 -5.69 -15.02 9.70
C MET A 300 -5.43 -15.08 8.19
N TYR A 301 -6.12 -14.25 7.41
CA TYR A 301 -5.79 -14.05 6.00
C TYR A 301 -4.73 -12.95 5.87
N VAL A 302 -3.59 -13.30 5.28
CA VAL A 302 -2.47 -12.39 5.00
C VAL A 302 -2.58 -11.91 3.57
N SER A 303 -2.72 -10.61 3.38
CA SER A 303 -2.88 -10.03 2.05
C SER A 303 -1.54 -9.95 1.29
N GLY A 304 -1.61 -10.15 -0.01
CA GLY A 304 -0.47 -9.99 -0.91
C GLY A 304 -0.91 -9.58 -2.31
N THR A 305 0.05 -9.44 -3.20
CA THR A 305 -0.21 -8.98 -4.57
C THR A 305 -0.82 -10.07 -5.43
N MET A 306 -1.77 -9.67 -6.29
CA MET A 306 -2.20 -10.50 -7.41
C MET A 306 -1.03 -10.59 -8.42
N ASP A 307 -0.49 -11.79 -8.62
CA ASP A 307 0.63 -12.02 -9.53
C ASP A 307 0.57 -13.45 -10.08
N ALA A 308 0.57 -13.59 -11.40
CA ALA A 308 0.47 -14.88 -12.08
C ALA A 308 1.66 -15.82 -11.82
N ARG A 309 2.77 -15.28 -11.29
CA ARG A 309 3.98 -16.07 -10.98
C ARG A 309 3.85 -16.84 -9.65
N TRP A 310 2.90 -16.48 -8.77
CA TRP A 310 2.64 -17.22 -7.54
C TRP A 310 2.17 -18.65 -7.82
N ASN A 311 2.54 -19.56 -6.92
CA ASN A 311 2.08 -20.95 -6.97
C ASN A 311 1.31 -21.29 -5.67
N ASN A 312 -0.02 -21.38 -5.80
CA ASN A 312 -0.90 -21.66 -4.66
C ASN A 312 -0.75 -23.09 -4.12
N ASP A 313 -0.26 -24.04 -4.92
CA ASP A 313 0.05 -25.40 -4.45
C ASP A 313 1.26 -25.41 -3.50
N VAL A 314 2.08 -24.36 -3.53
CA VAL A 314 3.17 -24.13 -2.58
C VAL A 314 2.73 -23.26 -1.41
N LEU A 315 2.02 -22.16 -1.69
CA LEU A 315 1.64 -21.15 -0.68
C LEU A 315 0.61 -21.72 0.30
N ASN A 316 -0.47 -22.33 -0.19
CA ASN A 316 -1.56 -22.80 0.69
C ASN A 316 -1.06 -23.80 1.74
N PRO A 317 -0.37 -24.90 1.40
CA PRO A 317 0.14 -25.82 2.40
C PRO A 317 1.12 -25.19 3.38
N ALA A 318 1.98 -24.26 2.90
CA ALA A 318 2.96 -23.59 3.72
C ALA A 318 2.30 -22.69 4.78
N PHE A 319 1.36 -21.85 4.38
CA PHE A 319 0.63 -20.96 5.28
C PHE A 319 -0.28 -21.76 6.23
N HIS A 320 -0.96 -22.80 5.75
CA HIS A 320 -1.80 -23.67 6.58
C HIS A 320 -1.00 -24.45 7.63
N GLY A 321 0.33 -24.56 7.48
CA GLY A 321 1.26 -25.10 8.48
C GLY A 321 1.49 -24.17 9.67
N LEU A 322 0.98 -22.93 9.61
CA LEU A 322 1.00 -21.96 10.70
C LEU A 322 -0.40 -21.80 11.28
N VAL A 323 -0.45 -21.63 12.60
CA VAL A 323 -1.71 -21.44 13.34
C VAL A 323 -1.59 -20.22 14.25
N ALA A 324 -2.72 -19.73 14.75
CA ALA A 324 -2.76 -18.55 15.62
C ALA A 324 -1.82 -18.71 16.84
N ASP A 325 -1.63 -19.93 17.34
CA ASP A 325 -0.73 -20.24 18.47
C ASP A 325 0.75 -20.06 18.14
N ASP A 326 1.12 -20.02 16.88
CA ASP A 326 2.48 -19.70 16.44
C ASP A 326 2.79 -18.20 16.56
N PHE A 327 1.79 -17.39 16.94
CA PHE A 327 1.91 -15.95 17.07
C PHE A 327 1.69 -15.49 18.51
N GLU A 328 2.12 -14.30 18.79
CA GLU A 328 1.83 -13.53 19.99
C GLU A 328 1.43 -12.10 19.60
N VAL A 329 0.61 -11.46 20.42
CA VAL A 329 0.28 -10.04 20.25
C VAL A 329 1.37 -9.23 20.92
N VAL A 330 1.99 -8.34 20.17
CA VAL A 330 2.94 -7.34 20.69
C VAL A 330 2.18 -6.30 21.52
N GLN A 331 2.83 -5.76 22.55
CA GLN A 331 2.26 -4.71 23.41
C GLN A 331 1.52 -3.68 22.55
N LEU A 332 0.23 -3.48 22.85
CA LEU A 332 -0.63 -2.61 22.08
C LEU A 332 -0.08 -1.18 22.01
N GLY A 333 -0.06 -0.62 20.82
CA GLY A 333 0.43 0.73 20.58
C GLY A 333 1.96 0.91 20.73
N TRP A 334 2.74 -0.16 20.80
CA TRP A 334 4.20 -0.08 20.88
C TRP A 334 4.81 0.62 19.65
N ARG A 335 5.67 1.62 19.90
CA ARG A 335 6.26 2.50 18.86
C ARG A 335 7.77 2.36 18.69
N GLY A 336 8.38 1.34 19.30
CA GLY A 336 9.83 1.23 19.44
C GLY A 336 10.34 1.97 20.67
N ASN A 337 11.55 1.67 21.05
CA ASN A 337 12.24 2.47 22.07
C ASN A 337 12.58 3.83 21.43
N PRO A 338 12.31 4.96 22.09
CA PRO A 338 12.84 6.24 21.63
C PRO A 338 14.36 6.10 21.50
N PRO A 339 15.02 6.74 20.50
CA PRO A 339 16.46 6.77 20.42
C PRO A 339 16.98 7.18 21.80
N THR A 340 17.83 6.36 22.41
CA THR A 340 18.56 6.78 23.60
C THR A 340 19.24 8.10 23.26
N ALA A 341 18.92 9.15 24.00
CA ALA A 341 19.58 10.45 23.82
C ALA A 341 21.10 10.17 23.79
N PRO A 342 21.86 10.76 22.85
CA PRO A 342 23.29 10.57 22.82
C PRO A 342 23.81 10.91 24.22
N SER A 343 24.47 9.94 24.86
CA SER A 343 25.12 10.17 26.14
C SER A 343 25.99 11.41 26.00
N ALA A 344 25.73 12.41 26.84
CA ALA A 344 26.39 13.70 26.81
C ALA A 344 27.88 13.51 26.61
N LEU A 345 28.43 14.09 25.54
CA LEU A 345 29.86 14.19 25.35
C LEU A 345 30.45 14.83 26.63
N ARG A 346 31.18 14.06 27.44
CA ARG A 346 32.01 14.62 28.49
C ARG A 346 33.13 15.39 27.81
N ILE A 347 33.01 16.70 27.80
CA ILE A 347 34.15 17.56 27.49
C ILE A 347 35.12 17.39 28.67
N ILE A 348 36.20 16.63 28.44
CA ILE A 348 37.35 16.63 29.36
C ILE A 348 38.08 17.95 29.08
N ARG A 349 38.07 18.83 30.06
CA ARG A 349 38.90 20.04 30.09
C ARG A 349 40.30 19.67 30.56
#